data_8c8eac1bd5008c4e92cb6429b6b37ec7
#
_entry.id   8c8eac1bd5008c4e92cb6429b6b37ec7
#
_cell.length_a   1.000
_cell.length_b   1.000
_cell.length_c   1.000
_cell.angle_alpha   90.00
_cell.angle_beta   90.00
_cell.angle_gamma   90.00
#
_symmetry.space_group_name_H-M   'P 1'
#
loop_
_entity.id
_entity.type
_entity.pdbx_description
1 polymer ?
#
loop_
_entity_poly.entity_id
_entity_poly.type
_entity_poly.pdbx_seq_one_letter_code
_entity_poly.pdbx_strand_id
1 'polypeptide(L)'
;LQSVLKIINDNITNKDLTPRYIADRLAISPRSLYRKMEEIGEDSPTDLIKECRLHIAKDLLLTTKKTIDEIVFDSGFSNKVTFFKVFREKYELRMKHLEEVRQ
;
A
#
# COMPACT_ATOMS: atom_id res chain seq x y z
N LEU A 1 -0.54 16.44 -1.81
CA LEU A 1 -0.71 15.02 -2.11
C LEU A 1 0.57 14.39 -2.68
N GLN A 2 1.25 15.07 -3.60
CA GLN A 2 2.47 14.53 -4.18
C GLN A 2 3.55 14.26 -3.14
N SER A 3 3.70 15.13 -2.14
CA SER A 3 4.66 14.94 -1.06
C SER A 3 4.33 13.71 -0.22
N VAL A 4 3.03 13.51 0.05
CA VAL A 4 2.56 12.34 0.79
C VAL A 4 2.85 11.06 0.01
N LEU A 5 2.53 11.03 -1.27
CA LEU A 5 2.77 9.87 -2.13
C LEU A 5 4.26 9.54 -2.22
N LYS A 6 5.10 10.56 -2.32
CA LYS A 6 6.56 10.34 -2.36
C LYS A 6 7.06 9.68 -1.08
N ILE A 7 6.61 10.17 0.07
CA ILE A 7 7.01 9.59 1.36
C ILE A 7 6.56 8.14 1.44
N ILE A 8 5.33 7.85 1.02
CA ILE A 8 4.80 6.49 1.04
C ILE A 8 5.63 5.58 0.14
N ASN A 9 5.86 5.98 -1.10
CA ASN A 9 6.58 5.15 -2.07
C ASN A 9 8.04 4.94 -1.66
N ASP A 10 8.70 5.96 -1.14
CA ASP A 10 10.08 5.85 -0.68
C ASP A 10 10.24 4.94 0.54
N ASN A 11 9.14 4.69 1.26
CA ASN A 11 9.16 3.91 2.50
C ASN A 11 8.22 2.71 2.47
N ILE A 12 7.88 2.23 1.29
CA ILE A 12 6.82 1.22 1.14
C ILE A 12 7.09 -0.08 1.92
N THR A 13 8.36 -0.47 2.05
CA THR A 13 8.76 -1.66 2.79
C THR A 13 9.09 -1.38 4.25
N ASN A 14 9.03 -0.12 4.67
CA ASN A 14 9.31 0.27 6.05
C ASN A 14 8.12 -0.09 6.94
N LYS A 15 8.36 -0.91 7.95
CA LYS A 15 7.33 -1.34 8.89
C LYS A 15 6.79 -0.19 9.75
N ASP A 16 7.56 0.88 9.87
CA ASP A 16 7.17 2.07 10.64
C ASP A 16 6.36 3.07 9.82
N LEU A 17 6.08 2.76 8.56
CA LEU A 17 5.28 3.63 7.71
C LEU A 17 3.84 3.66 8.21
N THR A 18 3.48 4.78 8.85
CA THR A 18 2.18 5.04 9.45
C THR A 18 1.80 6.47 9.11
N PRO A 19 0.53 6.88 9.35
CA PRO A 19 0.17 8.28 9.21
C PRO A 19 1.04 9.20 10.05
N ARG A 20 1.42 8.78 11.25
CA ARG A 20 2.31 9.56 12.11
C ARG A 20 3.68 9.75 11.47
N TYR A 21 4.23 8.71 10.87
CA TYR A 21 5.50 8.78 10.16
C TYR A 21 5.44 9.84 9.05
N ILE A 22 4.37 9.82 8.27
CA ILE A 22 4.18 10.79 7.18
C ILE A 22 4.06 12.21 7.74
N ALA A 23 3.24 12.39 8.78
CA ALA A 23 3.05 13.69 9.40
C ALA A 23 4.36 14.26 9.94
N ASP A 24 5.17 13.43 10.61
CA ASP A 24 6.46 13.84 11.15
C ASP A 24 7.40 14.31 10.03
N ARG A 25 7.41 13.60 8.91
CA ARG A 25 8.22 13.98 7.75
C ARG A 25 7.79 15.31 7.13
N LEU A 26 6.50 15.65 7.25
CA LEU A 26 5.95 16.89 6.74
C LEU A 26 5.95 18.00 7.78
N ALA A 27 6.44 17.73 8.99
CA ALA A 27 6.47 18.66 10.10
C ALA A 27 5.08 19.19 10.48
N ILE A 28 4.07 18.30 10.43
CA ILE A 28 2.70 18.61 10.84
C ILE A 28 2.22 17.53 11.81
N SER A 29 1.10 17.80 12.51
CA SER A 29 0.50 16.80 13.38
C SER A 29 -0.27 15.77 12.56
N PRO A 30 -0.44 14.53 13.07
CA PRO A 30 -1.30 13.55 12.40
C PRO A 30 -2.70 14.07 12.14
N ARG A 31 -3.25 14.83 13.09
CA ARG A 31 -4.58 15.44 12.94
C ARG A 31 -4.62 16.36 11.74
N SER A 32 -3.58 17.20 11.58
CA SER A 32 -3.50 18.12 10.43
C SER A 32 -3.40 17.34 9.12
N LEU A 33 -2.66 16.23 9.12
CA LEU A 33 -2.55 15.38 7.94
C LEU A 33 -3.92 14.82 7.52
N TYR A 34 -4.67 14.26 8.47
CA TYR A 34 -6.00 13.72 8.20
C TYR A 34 -6.94 14.81 7.67
N ARG A 35 -6.92 15.98 8.30
CA ARG A 35 -7.76 17.08 7.87
C ARG A 35 -7.42 17.54 6.45
N LYS A 36 -6.15 17.69 6.12
CA LYS A 36 -5.73 18.11 4.78
C LYS A 36 -6.11 17.09 3.71
N MET A 37 -5.97 15.80 4.01
CA MET A 37 -6.38 14.76 3.07
C MET A 37 -7.89 14.81 2.83
N GLU A 38 -8.67 14.99 3.88
CA GLU A 38 -10.13 15.13 3.76
C GLU A 38 -10.53 16.35 2.94
N GLU A 39 -9.87 17.49 3.17
CA GLU A 39 -10.16 18.73 2.44
C GLU A 39 -9.95 18.60 0.94
N ILE A 40 -8.98 17.82 0.50
CA ILE A 40 -8.71 17.63 -0.93
C ILE A 40 -9.46 16.42 -1.51
N GLY A 41 -10.35 15.79 -0.72
CA GLY A 41 -11.18 14.69 -1.18
C GLY A 41 -10.44 13.36 -1.34
N GLU A 42 -9.29 13.21 -0.70
CA GLU A 42 -8.52 11.97 -0.76
C GLU A 42 -8.90 11.02 0.36
N ASP A 43 -8.54 9.74 0.19
CA ASP A 43 -8.68 8.73 1.23
C ASP A 43 -7.84 9.10 2.46
N SER A 44 -8.15 8.50 3.61
CA SER A 44 -7.33 8.69 4.79
C SER A 44 -5.88 8.25 4.53
N PRO A 45 -4.91 8.78 5.28
CA PRO A 45 -3.52 8.35 5.11
C PRO A 45 -3.32 6.85 5.25
N THR A 46 -4.05 6.20 6.17
CA THR A 46 -3.98 4.74 6.35
C THR A 46 -4.43 4.01 5.08
N ASP A 47 -5.56 4.44 4.51
CA ASP A 47 -6.08 3.82 3.29
C ASP A 47 -5.18 4.11 2.09
N LEU A 48 -4.58 5.28 2.04
CA LEU A 48 -3.67 5.62 0.96
C LEU A 48 -2.42 4.75 0.98
N ILE A 49 -1.86 4.48 2.16
CA ILE A 49 -0.73 3.56 2.30
C ILE A 49 -1.12 2.17 1.76
N LYS A 50 -2.28 1.68 2.17
CA LYS A 50 -2.79 0.39 1.72
C LYS A 50 -2.97 0.34 0.21
N GLU A 51 -3.55 1.38 -0.37
CA GLU A 51 -3.73 1.46 -1.82
C GLU A 51 -2.41 1.47 -2.58
N CYS A 52 -1.42 2.19 -2.09
CA CYS A 52 -0.09 2.22 -2.71
C CYS A 52 0.56 0.83 -2.69
N ARG A 53 0.47 0.14 -1.56
CA ARG A 53 1.01 -1.22 -1.43
C ARG A 53 0.31 -2.20 -2.36
N LEU A 54 -1.02 -2.10 -2.47
CA LEU A 54 -1.80 -2.93 -3.39
C LEU A 54 -1.43 -2.67 -4.84
N HIS A 55 -1.23 -1.42 -5.20
CA HIS A 55 -0.87 -1.04 -6.55
C HIS A 55 0.49 -1.63 -6.94
N ILE A 56 1.47 -1.54 -6.04
CA ILE A 56 2.79 -2.11 -6.27
C ILE A 56 2.70 -3.64 -6.40
N ALA A 57 1.94 -4.29 -5.52
CA ALA A 57 1.76 -5.73 -5.57
C ALA A 57 1.12 -6.16 -6.90
N LYS A 58 0.11 -5.45 -7.34
CA LYS A 58 -0.56 -5.73 -8.62
C LYS A 58 0.42 -5.61 -9.78
N ASP A 59 1.21 -4.54 -9.81
CA ASP A 59 2.20 -4.34 -10.87
C ASP A 59 3.22 -5.48 -10.88
N LEU A 60 3.71 -5.89 -9.73
CA LEU A 60 4.66 -6.99 -9.64
C LEU A 60 4.06 -8.32 -10.11
N LEU A 61 2.79 -8.56 -9.80
CA LEU A 61 2.08 -9.75 -10.26
C LEU A 61 1.96 -9.78 -11.78
N LEU A 62 1.73 -8.63 -12.40
CA LEU A 62 1.49 -8.54 -13.84
C LEU A 62 2.77 -8.42 -14.66
N THR A 63 3.85 -7.87 -14.10
CA THR A 63 5.04 -7.53 -14.87
C THR A 63 6.28 -8.34 -14.52
N THR A 64 6.23 -9.16 -13.48
CA THR A 64 7.41 -9.94 -13.05
C THR A 64 7.05 -11.41 -12.84
N LYS A 65 8.07 -12.22 -12.67
CA LYS A 65 7.93 -13.64 -12.32
C LYS A 65 8.23 -13.91 -10.85
N LYS A 66 8.21 -12.88 -10.03
CA LYS A 66 8.46 -13.02 -8.60
C LYS A 66 7.41 -13.92 -7.96
N THR A 67 7.84 -14.65 -6.91
CA THR A 67 6.92 -15.47 -6.13
C THR A 67 5.99 -14.58 -5.30
N ILE A 68 4.90 -15.16 -4.82
CA ILE A 68 3.98 -14.44 -3.92
C ILE A 68 4.72 -13.94 -2.68
N ASP A 69 5.60 -14.75 -2.10
CA ASP A 69 6.38 -14.32 -0.93
C ASP A 69 7.25 -13.10 -1.22
N GLU A 70 7.91 -13.09 -2.37
CA GLU A 70 8.72 -11.95 -2.79
C GLU A 70 7.86 -10.70 -3.01
N ILE A 71 6.69 -10.86 -3.63
CA ILE A 71 5.77 -9.75 -3.90
C ILE A 71 5.23 -9.17 -2.58
N VAL A 72 4.85 -10.02 -1.64
CA VAL A 72 4.39 -9.59 -0.32
C VAL A 72 5.46 -8.72 0.35
N PHE A 73 6.70 -9.19 0.35
CA PHE A 73 7.82 -8.45 0.94
C PHE A 73 8.07 -7.12 0.21
N ASP A 74 8.19 -7.19 -1.12
CA ASP A 74 8.57 -6.01 -1.93
C ASP A 74 7.49 -4.93 -1.95
N SER A 75 6.23 -5.31 -1.72
CA SER A 75 5.12 -4.35 -1.66
C SER A 75 4.83 -3.84 -0.25
N GLY A 76 5.57 -4.33 0.74
CA GLY A 76 5.48 -3.81 2.10
C GLY A 76 4.41 -4.42 2.99
N PHE A 77 3.78 -5.51 2.57
CA PHE A 77 2.80 -6.19 3.43
C PHE A 77 3.51 -6.97 4.53
N SER A 78 2.86 -7.05 5.69
CA SER A 78 3.43 -7.72 6.86
C SER A 78 3.55 -9.23 6.68
N ASN A 79 2.58 -9.83 6.00
CA ASN A 79 2.54 -11.27 5.78
C ASN A 79 1.56 -11.62 4.67
N LYS A 80 1.58 -12.88 4.24
CA LYS A 80 0.69 -13.38 3.20
C LYS A 80 -0.79 -13.27 3.55
N VAL A 81 -1.14 -13.54 4.79
CA VAL A 81 -2.55 -13.53 5.22
C VAL A 81 -3.14 -12.15 5.02
N THR A 82 -2.43 -11.12 5.51
CA THR A 82 -2.84 -9.73 5.34
C THR A 82 -2.90 -9.35 3.86
N PHE A 83 -1.89 -9.74 3.10
CA PHE A 83 -1.85 -9.47 1.67
C PHE A 83 -3.08 -10.04 0.95
N PHE A 84 -3.38 -11.32 1.15
CA PHE A 84 -4.50 -11.96 0.49
C PHE A 84 -5.83 -11.33 0.90
N LYS A 85 -5.99 -11.01 2.18
CA LYS A 85 -7.21 -10.38 2.66
C LYS A 85 -7.44 -9.03 1.97
N VAL A 86 -6.43 -8.17 1.98
CA VAL A 86 -6.53 -6.82 1.44
C VAL A 86 -6.68 -6.85 -0.08
N PHE A 87 -5.91 -7.70 -0.74
CA PHE A 87 -5.96 -7.85 -2.20
C PHE A 87 -7.32 -8.39 -2.66
N ARG A 88 -7.86 -9.37 -1.93
CA ARG A 88 -9.18 -9.94 -2.24
C ARG A 88 -10.27 -8.89 -2.10
N GLU A 89 -10.25 -8.09 -1.05
CA GLU A 89 -11.23 -7.02 -0.85
C GLU A 89 -11.24 -6.03 -2.01
N LYS A 90 -10.08 -5.76 -2.58
CA LYS A 90 -9.96 -4.79 -3.67
C LYS A 90 -10.29 -5.39 -5.04
N TYR A 91 -9.80 -6.59 -5.31
CA TYR A 91 -9.85 -7.18 -6.65
C TYR A 91 -10.71 -8.43 -6.76
N GLU A 92 -11.28 -8.89 -5.68
CA GLU A 92 -12.20 -10.03 -5.64
C GLU A 92 -11.66 -11.28 -6.36
N LEU A 93 -12.42 -11.83 -7.27
CA LEU A 93 -12.09 -13.10 -7.94
C LEU A 93 -10.85 -13.07 -8.82
N ARG A 94 -10.35 -11.88 -9.15
CA ARG A 94 -9.16 -11.75 -10.00
C ARG A 94 -7.91 -12.33 -9.33
N MET A 95 -7.84 -12.26 -8.02
CA MET A 95 -6.69 -12.77 -7.30
C MET A 95 -6.56 -14.28 -7.46
N LYS A 96 -7.66 -15.01 -7.37
CA LYS A 96 -7.66 -16.46 -7.55
C LYS A 96 -7.13 -16.85 -8.92
N HIS A 97 -7.58 -16.14 -9.95
CA HIS A 97 -7.12 -16.38 -11.32
C HIS A 97 -5.62 -16.12 -11.44
N LEU A 98 -5.12 -15.04 -10.86
CA LEU A 98 -3.70 -14.71 -10.90
C LEU A 98 -2.85 -15.74 -10.17
N GLU A 99 -3.33 -16.28 -9.05
CA GLU A 99 -2.63 -17.34 -8.34
C GLU A 99 -2.54 -18.60 -9.19
N GLU A 100 -3.62 -18.99 -9.84
CA GLU A 100 -3.66 -20.16 -10.71
C GLU A 100 -2.66 -20.01 -11.86
N VAL A 101 -2.59 -18.86 -12.46
CA VAL A 101 -1.65 -18.58 -13.55
C VAL A 101 -0.20 -18.60 -13.05
N ARG A 102 0.06 -18.19 -11.82
CA ARG A 102 1.39 -18.13 -11.23
C ARG A 102 1.92 -19.47 -10.78
N GLN A 103 1.04 -20.40 -10.49
CA GLN A 103 1.43 -21.74 -10.12
C GLN A 103 1.81 -22.56 -11.35
#